data_086894507678122389f324125f5f5a3d
#
_entry.id   086894507678122389f324125f5f5a3d
#
_cell.length_a   1.000
_cell.length_b   1.000
_cell.length_c   1.000
_cell.angle_alpha   90.00
_cell.angle_beta   90.00
_cell.angle_gamma   90.00
#
_symmetry.space_group_name_H-M   'P 1'
#
loop_
_entity.id
_entity.type
_entity.pdbx_description
1 polymer ?
#
loop_
_entity_poly.entity_id
_entity_poly.type
_entity_poly.pdbx_seq_one_letter_code
_entity_poly.pdbx_strand_id
1 'polypeptide(L)'
;MGNIASALTLRPEEAALIAELQAGSEEAFAWLIARYHQPIYSLLARTLHDRADAADLTQEVFVKVFRGVGRFHGESSLRTWIYRIALHEASNQRRWWMRHKQQEVPIEQEIGESNCGTSMKLKETLVDPGESPFDMVLHEENRVRVEAALSQVPEPFRTTLILRDIEGFVYEEVAEIQGVNLGTVKSRLVRGRALLKAILEESRSADAAMPRRAFEVSLGEEAR
;
A
#
# COMPACT_ATOMS: atom_id res chain seq x y z
N MET A 1 -5.17 22.97 -28.46
CA MET A 1 -5.45 24.23 -27.74
C MET A 1 -5.31 23.99 -26.25
N GLY A 2 -4.37 24.72 -25.61
CA GLY A 2 -4.32 24.91 -24.16
C GLY A 2 -3.75 23.75 -23.34
N ASN A 3 -2.46 23.45 -23.57
CA ASN A 3 -1.64 22.75 -22.58
C ASN A 3 -1.40 23.71 -21.41
N ILE A 4 -2.24 23.67 -20.38
CA ILE A 4 -1.92 24.29 -19.10
C ILE A 4 -0.98 23.28 -18.43
N ALA A 5 0.28 23.29 -18.86
CA ALA A 5 1.38 22.77 -18.09
C ALA A 5 1.43 23.60 -16.81
N SER A 6 0.80 23.11 -15.76
CA SER A 6 1.07 23.52 -14.39
C SER A 6 2.54 23.18 -14.20
N ALA A 7 3.42 24.14 -14.43
CA ALA A 7 4.80 24.10 -14.01
C ALA A 7 4.74 23.99 -12.47
N LEU A 8 4.68 22.75 -11.97
CA LEU A 8 4.94 22.45 -10.56
C LEU A 8 6.38 22.94 -10.34
N THR A 9 6.48 24.14 -9.77
CA THR A 9 7.77 24.69 -9.35
C THR A 9 8.26 23.73 -8.28
N LEU A 10 9.22 22.87 -8.62
CA LEU A 10 9.87 21.97 -7.66
C LEU A 10 10.29 22.79 -6.45
N ARG A 11 10.01 22.30 -5.27
CA ARG A 11 10.50 22.95 -4.05
C ARG A 11 12.02 23.02 -4.13
N PRO A 12 12.65 24.11 -3.73
CA PRO A 12 14.12 24.25 -3.83
C PRO A 12 14.89 23.08 -3.24
N GLU A 13 14.39 22.52 -2.13
CA GLU A 13 14.96 21.36 -1.45
C GLU A 13 14.86 20.08 -2.30
N GLU A 14 13.76 19.90 -3.02
CA GLU A 14 13.55 18.76 -3.91
C GLU A 14 14.43 18.86 -5.15
N ALA A 15 14.63 20.06 -5.67
CA ALA A 15 15.51 20.31 -6.81
C ALA A 15 16.98 20.01 -6.46
N ALA A 16 17.44 20.39 -5.27
CA ALA A 16 18.79 20.08 -4.78
C ALA A 16 18.98 18.55 -4.65
N LEU A 17 18.03 17.84 -4.04
CA LEU A 17 18.08 16.39 -3.92
C LEU A 17 18.14 15.70 -5.30
N ILE A 18 17.32 16.15 -6.26
CA ILE A 18 17.32 15.60 -7.62
C ILE A 18 18.70 15.80 -8.28
N ALA A 19 19.33 16.98 -8.12
CA ALA A 19 20.65 17.24 -8.66
C ALA A 19 21.73 16.32 -8.05
N GLU A 20 21.67 16.06 -6.74
CA GLU A 20 22.57 15.13 -6.06
C GLU A 20 22.36 13.69 -6.52
N LEU A 21 21.11 13.25 -6.68
CA LEU A 21 20.77 11.94 -7.22
C LEU A 21 21.29 11.78 -8.67
N GLN A 22 21.17 12.81 -9.49
CA GLN A 22 21.65 12.82 -10.87
C GLN A 22 23.19 12.83 -10.95
N ALA A 23 23.84 13.42 -9.96
CA ALA A 23 25.29 13.38 -9.80
C ALA A 23 25.81 12.03 -9.28
N GLY A 24 24.91 11.12 -8.87
CA GLY A 24 25.27 9.79 -8.37
C GLY A 24 25.67 9.76 -6.90
N SER A 25 25.24 10.75 -6.09
CA SER A 25 25.55 10.79 -4.64
C SER A 25 24.96 9.56 -3.93
N GLU A 26 25.82 8.76 -3.30
CA GLU A 26 25.41 7.60 -2.50
C GLU A 26 24.55 8.01 -1.30
N GLU A 27 24.86 9.15 -0.66
CA GLU A 27 24.12 9.69 0.47
C GLU A 27 22.68 10.07 0.06
N ALA A 28 22.52 10.71 -1.11
CA ALA A 28 21.21 11.08 -1.63
C ALA A 28 20.37 9.83 -1.96
N PHE A 29 20.98 8.77 -2.51
CA PHE A 29 20.32 7.50 -2.73
C PHE A 29 19.96 6.77 -1.43
N ALA A 30 20.87 6.75 -0.44
CA ALA A 30 20.61 6.17 0.87
C ALA A 30 19.41 6.87 1.55
N TRP A 31 19.37 8.20 1.49
CA TRP A 31 18.24 8.98 2.00
C TRP A 31 16.95 8.65 1.26
N LEU A 32 16.99 8.58 -0.07
CA LEU A 32 15.81 8.26 -0.90
C LEU A 32 15.26 6.87 -0.54
N ILE A 33 16.12 5.85 -0.43
CA ILE A 33 15.72 4.50 -0.03
C ILE A 33 15.13 4.52 1.38
N ALA A 34 15.80 5.13 2.34
CA ALA A 34 15.31 5.22 3.71
C ALA A 34 13.93 5.88 3.79
N ARG A 35 13.68 6.90 2.95
CA ARG A 35 12.42 7.66 2.93
C ARG A 35 11.29 6.94 2.24
N TYR A 36 11.55 6.22 1.14
CA TYR A 36 10.52 5.67 0.27
C TYR A 36 10.38 4.15 0.30
N HIS A 37 11.36 3.40 0.86
CA HIS A 37 11.32 1.95 0.85
C HIS A 37 10.04 1.39 1.49
N GLN A 38 9.76 1.79 2.73
CA GLN A 38 8.60 1.28 3.46
C GLN A 38 7.24 1.69 2.82
N PRO A 39 7.02 2.95 2.42
CA PRO A 39 5.83 3.34 1.67
C PRO A 39 5.63 2.55 0.37
N ILE A 40 6.68 2.39 -0.44
CA ILE A 40 6.60 1.64 -1.71
C ILE A 40 6.33 0.16 -1.45
N TYR A 41 7.03 -0.46 -0.50
CA TYR A 41 6.75 -1.84 -0.10
C TYR A 41 5.29 -2.01 0.34
N SER A 42 4.78 -1.11 1.18
CA SER A 42 3.39 -1.15 1.66
C SER A 42 2.37 -1.00 0.53
N LEU A 43 2.63 -0.12 -0.43
CA LEU A 43 1.80 0.03 -1.63
C LEU A 43 1.78 -1.28 -2.43
N LEU A 44 2.95 -1.86 -2.71
CA LEU A 44 3.09 -3.08 -3.49
C LEU A 44 2.45 -4.28 -2.78
N ALA A 45 2.68 -4.44 -1.48
CA ALA A 45 2.09 -5.51 -0.67
C ALA A 45 0.55 -5.46 -0.61
N ARG A 46 -0.05 -4.26 -0.72
CA ARG A 46 -1.51 -4.09 -0.82
C ARG A 46 -2.06 -4.25 -2.24
N THR A 47 -1.20 -4.12 -3.25
CA THR A 47 -1.59 -4.18 -4.66
C THR A 47 -1.39 -5.57 -5.26
N LEU A 48 -0.37 -6.30 -4.81
CA LEU A 48 -0.06 -7.66 -5.22
C LEU A 48 -0.81 -8.69 -4.37
N HIS A 49 -0.94 -9.90 -4.89
CA HIS A 49 -1.58 -11.03 -4.17
C HIS A 49 -0.61 -11.71 -3.21
N ASP A 50 0.69 -11.72 -3.54
CA ASP A 50 1.74 -12.32 -2.72
C ASP A 50 2.64 -11.23 -2.13
N ARG A 51 2.89 -11.34 -0.82
CA ARG A 51 3.80 -10.44 -0.10
C ARG A 51 5.27 -10.70 -0.41
N ALA A 52 5.64 -11.92 -0.77
CA ALA A 52 7.01 -12.24 -1.17
C ALA A 52 7.38 -11.47 -2.45
N ASP A 53 6.49 -11.46 -3.44
CA ASP A 53 6.65 -10.69 -4.66
C ASP A 53 6.82 -9.18 -4.41
N ALA A 54 6.21 -8.65 -3.34
CA ALA A 54 6.28 -7.23 -3.03
C ALA A 54 7.69 -6.78 -2.59
N ALA A 55 8.45 -7.65 -1.90
CA ALA A 55 9.81 -7.35 -1.49
C ALA A 55 10.74 -7.26 -2.70
N ASP A 56 10.69 -8.25 -3.57
CA ASP A 56 11.52 -8.30 -4.78
C ASP A 56 11.17 -7.15 -5.73
N LEU A 57 9.87 -6.90 -5.91
CA LEU A 57 9.42 -5.80 -6.76
C LEU A 57 9.81 -4.43 -6.20
N THR A 58 9.86 -4.28 -4.88
CA THR A 58 10.36 -3.04 -4.25
C THR A 58 11.81 -2.79 -4.63
N GLN A 59 12.67 -3.81 -4.59
CA GLN A 59 14.06 -3.69 -5.01
C GLN A 59 14.16 -3.30 -6.50
N GLU A 60 13.37 -3.96 -7.37
CA GLU A 60 13.33 -3.62 -8.80
C GLU A 60 12.92 -2.16 -9.05
N VAL A 61 11.93 -1.67 -8.30
CA VAL A 61 11.51 -0.26 -8.38
C VAL A 61 12.69 0.68 -8.09
N PHE A 62 13.45 0.44 -7.01
CA PHE A 62 14.60 1.28 -6.69
C PHE A 62 15.73 1.16 -7.71
N VAL A 63 15.97 -0.02 -8.29
CA VAL A 63 16.91 -0.17 -9.41
C VAL A 63 16.45 0.66 -10.63
N LYS A 64 15.15 0.70 -10.92
CA LYS A 64 14.59 1.52 -12.01
C LYS A 64 14.66 3.02 -11.71
N VAL A 65 14.41 3.41 -10.47
CA VAL A 65 14.61 4.79 -10.00
C VAL A 65 16.06 5.21 -10.19
N PHE A 66 17.01 4.39 -9.72
CA PHE A 66 18.43 4.65 -9.88
C PHE A 66 18.84 4.84 -11.34
N ARG A 67 18.39 3.96 -12.23
CA ARG A 67 18.69 4.03 -13.67
C ARG A 67 17.98 5.17 -14.39
N GLY A 68 16.84 5.59 -13.88
CA GLY A 68 15.95 6.56 -14.52
C GLY A 68 16.14 8.00 -14.06
N VAL A 69 16.71 8.22 -12.85
CA VAL A 69 16.78 9.56 -12.25
C VAL A 69 17.61 10.55 -13.08
N GLY A 70 18.64 10.10 -13.80
CA GLY A 70 19.42 10.92 -14.72
C GLY A 70 18.60 11.53 -15.87
N ARG A 71 17.42 11.00 -16.15
CA ARG A 71 16.49 11.50 -17.18
C ARG A 71 15.24 12.14 -16.58
N PHE A 72 15.19 12.30 -15.29
CA PHE A 72 14.07 12.95 -14.62
C PHE A 72 14.22 14.48 -14.73
N HIS A 73 13.28 15.12 -15.39
CA HIS A 73 13.31 16.56 -15.67
C HIS A 73 12.37 17.39 -14.79
N GLY A 74 11.81 16.78 -13.71
CA GLY A 74 10.92 17.52 -12.81
C GLY A 74 9.54 17.82 -13.38
N GLU A 75 9.06 16.98 -14.29
CA GLU A 75 7.70 17.10 -14.86
C GLU A 75 6.60 16.83 -13.82
N SER A 76 6.95 16.15 -12.74
CA SER A 76 6.12 15.91 -11.56
C SER A 76 6.98 15.97 -10.30
N SER A 77 6.39 15.79 -9.10
CA SER A 77 7.21 15.58 -7.90
C SER A 77 8.00 14.27 -8.01
N LEU A 78 9.18 14.22 -7.37
CA LEU A 78 9.99 13.00 -7.29
C LEU A 78 9.18 11.85 -6.68
N ARG A 79 8.36 12.16 -5.67
CA ARG A 79 7.43 11.21 -5.04
C ARG A 79 6.44 10.63 -6.06
N THR A 80 5.75 11.47 -6.81
CA THR A 80 4.79 11.08 -7.85
C THR A 80 5.45 10.18 -8.89
N TRP A 81 6.66 10.53 -9.31
CA TRP A 81 7.42 9.75 -10.29
C TRP A 81 7.81 8.35 -9.78
N ILE A 82 8.28 8.23 -8.52
CA ILE A 82 8.61 6.94 -7.91
C ILE A 82 7.36 6.05 -7.81
N TYR A 83 6.24 6.59 -7.34
CA TYR A 83 4.98 5.84 -7.23
C TYR A 83 4.43 5.40 -8.57
N ARG A 84 4.62 6.21 -9.63
CA ARG A 84 4.28 5.83 -11.01
C ARG A 84 5.10 4.63 -11.47
N ILE A 85 6.41 4.60 -11.20
CA ILE A 85 7.26 3.44 -11.48
C ILE A 85 6.74 2.21 -10.72
N ALA A 86 6.48 2.33 -9.43
CA ALA A 86 6.02 1.22 -8.60
C ALA A 86 4.70 0.61 -9.12
N LEU A 87 3.70 1.43 -9.45
CA LEU A 87 2.44 0.92 -9.99
C LEU A 87 2.56 0.34 -11.39
N HIS A 88 3.44 0.89 -12.22
CA HIS A 88 3.72 0.31 -13.53
C HIS A 88 4.30 -1.10 -13.38
N GLU A 89 5.25 -1.30 -12.47
CA GLU A 89 5.84 -2.61 -12.23
C GLU A 89 4.82 -3.58 -11.61
N ALA A 90 4.02 -3.16 -10.63
CA ALA A 90 2.94 -3.98 -10.09
C ALA A 90 1.94 -4.43 -11.18
N SER A 91 1.62 -3.53 -12.12
CA SER A 91 0.75 -3.85 -13.25
C SER A 91 1.41 -4.83 -14.23
N ASN A 92 2.73 -4.71 -14.47
CA ASN A 92 3.49 -5.64 -15.30
C ASN A 92 3.54 -7.03 -14.67
N GLN A 93 3.87 -7.11 -13.38
CA GLN A 93 3.90 -8.35 -12.60
C GLN A 93 2.54 -9.06 -12.68
N ARG A 94 1.44 -8.35 -12.40
CA ARG A 94 0.10 -8.93 -12.46
C ARG A 94 -0.27 -9.43 -13.86
N ARG A 95 0.08 -8.70 -14.93
CA ARG A 95 -0.14 -9.14 -16.32
C ARG A 95 0.68 -10.37 -16.66
N TRP A 96 1.89 -10.48 -16.11
CA TRP A 96 2.74 -11.67 -16.28
C TRP A 96 2.09 -12.87 -15.60
N TRP A 97 1.66 -12.74 -14.36
CA TRP A 97 0.95 -13.78 -13.60
C TRP A 97 -0.32 -14.26 -14.30
N MET A 98 -1.16 -13.36 -14.78
CA MET A 98 -2.39 -13.71 -15.51
C MET A 98 -2.11 -14.53 -16.77
N ARG A 99 -1.01 -14.25 -17.45
CA ARG A 99 -0.64 -14.99 -18.68
C ARG A 99 -0.05 -16.37 -18.37
N HIS A 100 0.68 -16.52 -17.28
CA HIS A 100 1.40 -17.76 -16.96
C HIS A 100 0.57 -18.71 -16.10
N LYS A 101 -0.31 -18.19 -15.22
CA LYS A 101 -1.21 -19.03 -14.42
C LYS A 101 -2.22 -19.83 -15.25
N GLN A 102 -2.47 -19.47 -16.52
CA GLN A 102 -3.28 -20.27 -17.43
C GLN A 102 -2.52 -21.47 -18.03
N GLN A 103 -1.20 -21.55 -17.84
CA GLN A 103 -0.36 -22.64 -18.35
C GLN A 103 0.08 -23.64 -17.28
N GLU A 104 -0.15 -23.35 -16.01
CA GLU A 104 0.14 -24.28 -14.92
C GLU A 104 -1.05 -25.23 -14.73
N VAL A 105 -0.87 -26.49 -15.15
CA VAL A 105 -1.73 -27.62 -14.77
C VAL A 105 -1.68 -27.72 -13.25
N PRO A 106 -2.82 -27.87 -12.55
CA PRO A 106 -2.80 -27.94 -11.09
C PRO A 106 -2.06 -29.19 -10.64
N ILE A 107 -0.83 -29.03 -10.17
CA ILE A 107 -0.24 -29.95 -9.22
C ILE A 107 -1.00 -29.68 -7.93
N GLU A 108 -1.67 -30.72 -7.42
CA GLU A 108 -2.39 -30.69 -6.15
C GLU A 108 -1.49 -30.01 -5.09
N GLN A 109 -1.74 -28.75 -4.81
CA GLN A 109 -1.18 -28.11 -3.64
C GLN A 109 -2.05 -28.52 -2.46
N GLU A 110 -1.50 -29.40 -1.64
CA GLU A 110 -1.94 -29.57 -0.26
C GLU A 110 -2.15 -28.18 0.36
N ILE A 111 -3.35 -27.98 0.90
CA ILE A 111 -3.72 -26.78 1.62
C ILE A 111 -2.87 -26.76 2.90
N GLY A 112 -1.66 -26.23 2.77
CA GLY A 112 -0.86 -25.80 3.89
C GLY A 112 -1.52 -24.55 4.45
N GLU A 113 -2.04 -24.66 5.67
CA GLU A 113 -2.50 -23.54 6.47
C GLU A 113 -1.40 -22.49 6.51
N SER A 114 -1.54 -21.44 5.71
CA SER A 114 -0.70 -20.26 5.83
C SER A 114 -1.02 -19.59 7.15
N ASN A 115 -0.26 -19.98 8.15
CA ASN A 115 -0.21 -19.37 9.47
C ASN A 115 0.08 -17.88 9.30
N CYS A 116 -0.97 -17.07 9.38
CA CYS A 116 -0.92 -15.61 9.41
C CYS A 116 -0.33 -15.18 10.76
N GLY A 117 0.98 -15.25 10.86
CA GLY A 117 1.68 -14.97 12.10
C GLY A 117 3.08 -14.43 11.88
N THR A 118 3.20 -13.32 11.19
CA THR A 118 4.35 -12.44 11.42
C THR A 118 3.88 -11.00 11.26
N SER A 119 3.35 -10.48 12.35
CA SER A 119 3.22 -9.05 12.58
C SER A 119 4.60 -8.44 12.47
N MET A 120 4.97 -7.96 11.28
CA MET A 120 6.06 -7.01 11.17
C MET A 120 5.65 -5.79 11.98
N LYS A 121 6.26 -5.65 13.17
CA LYS A 121 6.15 -4.46 13.99
C LYS A 121 6.51 -3.26 13.13
N LEU A 122 5.50 -2.52 12.72
CA LEU A 122 5.64 -1.14 12.29
C LEU A 122 6.00 -0.35 13.56
N LYS A 123 7.24 -0.47 14.01
CA LYS A 123 7.80 0.42 15.02
C LYS A 123 8.13 1.71 14.32
N GLU A 124 7.59 2.76 14.86
CA GLU A 124 7.80 4.18 14.58
C GLU A 124 6.70 4.86 13.76
N THR A 125 5.46 4.69 14.23
CA THR A 125 4.54 5.84 14.21
C THR A 125 4.63 6.45 15.60
N LEU A 126 4.87 7.75 15.68
CA LEU A 126 4.92 8.55 16.89
C LEU A 126 3.83 8.08 17.86
N VAL A 127 4.23 7.37 18.89
CA VAL A 127 3.34 7.02 20.00
C VAL A 127 3.08 8.34 20.71
N ASP A 128 1.85 8.80 20.64
CA ASP A 128 1.38 9.88 21.50
C ASP A 128 1.54 9.37 22.94
N PRO A 129 2.34 10.03 23.80
CA PRO A 129 2.61 9.54 25.15
C PRO A 129 1.37 9.50 26.06
N GLY A 130 0.16 9.76 25.52
CA GLY A 130 -1.12 9.73 26.21
C GLY A 130 -2.05 8.57 25.82
N GLU A 131 -1.72 7.70 24.85
CA GLU A 131 -2.60 6.58 24.48
C GLU A 131 -2.56 5.45 25.53
N SER A 132 -3.73 5.02 25.97
CA SER A 132 -3.91 3.86 26.83
C SER A 132 -3.51 2.57 26.08
N PRO A 133 -2.94 1.54 26.76
CA PRO A 133 -2.69 0.22 26.17
C PRO A 133 -3.94 -0.39 25.51
N PHE A 134 -5.12 -0.09 26.03
CA PHE A 134 -6.40 -0.51 25.46
C PHE A 134 -6.67 0.17 24.12
N ASP A 135 -6.41 1.47 24.01
CA ASP A 135 -6.58 2.21 22.77
C ASP A 135 -5.62 1.72 21.68
N MET A 136 -4.39 1.39 22.06
CA MET A 136 -3.39 0.81 21.15
C MET A 136 -3.87 -0.54 20.57
N VAL A 137 -4.44 -1.42 21.39
CA VAL A 137 -5.00 -2.71 20.91
C VAL A 137 -6.18 -2.47 19.99
N LEU A 138 -7.08 -1.56 20.36
CA LEU A 138 -8.24 -1.23 19.55
C LEU A 138 -7.85 -0.62 18.19
N HIS A 139 -6.83 0.22 18.16
CA HIS A 139 -6.30 0.80 16.93
C HIS A 139 -5.70 -0.28 16.03
N GLU A 140 -4.95 -1.24 16.60
CA GLU A 140 -4.36 -2.34 15.84
C GLU A 140 -5.43 -3.29 15.29
N GLU A 141 -6.46 -3.65 16.07
CA GLU A 141 -7.60 -4.44 15.59
C GLU A 141 -8.33 -3.74 14.44
N ASN A 142 -8.59 -2.44 14.57
CA ASN A 142 -9.22 -1.66 13.52
C ASN A 142 -8.33 -1.59 12.26
N ARG A 143 -7.02 -1.45 12.42
CA ARG A 143 -6.06 -1.45 11.31
C ARG A 143 -6.10 -2.79 10.56
N VAL A 144 -6.01 -3.90 11.26
CA VAL A 144 -6.08 -5.25 10.66
C VAL A 144 -7.40 -5.44 9.91
N ARG A 145 -8.51 -5.00 10.49
CA ARG A 145 -9.84 -5.08 9.87
C ARG A 145 -9.93 -4.23 8.59
N VAL A 146 -9.42 -3.02 8.62
CA VAL A 146 -9.39 -2.14 7.43
C VAL A 146 -8.50 -2.72 6.33
N GLU A 147 -7.34 -3.27 6.67
CA GLU A 147 -6.44 -3.92 5.69
C GLU A 147 -7.12 -5.16 5.06
N ALA A 148 -7.79 -5.98 5.86
CA ALA A 148 -8.55 -7.13 5.37
C ALA A 148 -9.71 -6.71 4.45
N ALA A 149 -10.44 -5.66 4.79
CA ALA A 149 -11.50 -5.12 3.95
C ALA A 149 -10.95 -4.50 2.66
N LEU A 150 -9.84 -3.76 2.74
CA LEU A 150 -9.19 -3.15 1.59
C LEU A 150 -8.71 -4.20 0.57
N SER A 151 -8.24 -5.35 1.04
CA SER A 151 -7.80 -6.45 0.17
C SER A 151 -8.94 -7.03 -0.68
N GLN A 152 -10.20 -6.93 -0.21
CA GLN A 152 -11.38 -7.38 -0.91
C GLN A 152 -11.91 -6.36 -1.93
N VAL A 153 -11.48 -5.10 -1.84
CA VAL A 153 -11.87 -4.06 -2.81
C VAL A 153 -11.20 -4.36 -4.16
N PRO A 154 -11.97 -4.46 -5.26
CA PRO A 154 -11.41 -4.73 -6.59
C PRO A 154 -10.47 -3.62 -7.08
N GLU A 155 -9.44 -4.01 -7.83
CA GLU A 155 -8.71 -3.10 -8.70
C GLU A 155 -9.64 -2.55 -9.83
N PRO A 156 -9.51 -1.27 -10.20
CA PRO A 156 -8.53 -0.26 -9.77
C PRO A 156 -8.99 0.64 -8.62
N PHE A 157 -10.11 0.33 -7.96
CA PHE A 157 -10.65 1.13 -6.85
C PHE A 157 -9.72 1.10 -5.65
N ARG A 158 -9.21 -0.10 -5.30
CA ARG A 158 -8.27 -0.30 -4.19
C ARG A 158 -7.03 0.58 -4.31
N THR A 159 -6.34 0.53 -5.44
CA THR A 159 -5.14 1.35 -5.68
C THR A 159 -5.45 2.85 -5.59
N THR A 160 -6.62 3.29 -6.09
CA THR A 160 -7.01 4.69 -6.01
C THR A 160 -7.24 5.14 -4.55
N LEU A 161 -7.86 4.28 -3.71
CA LEU A 161 -8.04 4.52 -2.28
C LEU A 161 -6.69 4.59 -1.55
N ILE A 162 -5.78 3.65 -1.83
CA ILE A 162 -4.45 3.64 -1.22
C ILE A 162 -3.72 4.96 -1.51
N LEU A 163 -3.64 5.35 -2.77
CA LEU A 163 -2.95 6.58 -3.16
C LEU A 163 -3.57 7.83 -2.52
N ARG A 164 -4.90 7.93 -2.48
CA ARG A 164 -5.57 9.13 -1.96
C ARG A 164 -5.70 9.14 -0.46
N ASP A 165 -6.23 8.06 0.12
CA ASP A 165 -6.70 8.06 1.52
C ASP A 165 -5.60 7.57 2.49
N ILE A 166 -4.63 6.77 2.02
CA ILE A 166 -3.50 6.30 2.84
C ILE A 166 -2.25 7.13 2.56
N GLU A 167 -1.87 7.27 1.28
CA GLU A 167 -0.65 7.97 0.89
C GLU A 167 -0.83 9.50 0.82
N GLY A 168 -2.06 10.00 0.78
CA GLY A 168 -2.36 11.43 0.84
C GLY A 168 -2.09 12.22 -0.45
N PHE A 169 -1.94 11.57 -1.60
CA PHE A 169 -1.78 12.26 -2.89
C PHE A 169 -2.99 13.10 -3.24
N VAL A 170 -2.80 14.25 -3.88
CA VAL A 170 -3.92 15.03 -4.44
C VAL A 170 -4.47 14.33 -5.69
N TYR A 171 -5.68 14.67 -6.09
CA TYR A 171 -6.38 13.97 -7.17
C TYR A 171 -5.63 14.03 -8.50
N GLU A 172 -4.97 15.14 -8.77
CA GLU A 172 -4.16 15.39 -9.95
C GLU A 172 -2.95 14.44 -9.99
N GLU A 173 -2.26 14.28 -8.87
CA GLU A 173 -1.14 13.34 -8.73
C GLU A 173 -1.61 11.89 -8.87
N VAL A 174 -2.76 11.53 -8.26
CA VAL A 174 -3.34 10.18 -8.42
C VAL A 174 -3.68 9.91 -9.90
N ALA A 175 -4.21 10.91 -10.61
CA ALA A 175 -4.50 10.81 -12.04
C ALA A 175 -3.22 10.57 -12.85
N GLU A 176 -2.16 11.30 -12.55
CA GLU A 176 -0.84 11.17 -13.17
C GLU A 176 -0.21 9.79 -12.87
N ILE A 177 -0.18 9.36 -11.60
CA ILE A 177 0.39 8.08 -11.18
C ILE A 177 -0.32 6.91 -11.87
N GLN A 178 -1.66 6.96 -11.99
CA GLN A 178 -2.46 5.90 -12.61
C GLN A 178 -2.59 6.02 -14.15
N GLY A 179 -2.16 7.13 -14.74
CA GLY A 179 -2.32 7.40 -16.17
C GLY A 179 -3.78 7.51 -16.60
N VAL A 180 -4.64 8.11 -15.77
CA VAL A 180 -6.09 8.28 -16.02
C VAL A 180 -6.50 9.74 -15.89
N ASN A 181 -7.69 10.09 -16.38
CA ASN A 181 -8.21 11.45 -16.21
C ASN A 181 -8.77 11.66 -14.78
N LEU A 182 -8.86 12.93 -14.36
CA LEU A 182 -9.33 13.36 -13.05
C LEU A 182 -10.77 12.89 -12.75
N GLY A 183 -11.65 12.85 -13.77
CA GLY A 183 -13.02 12.35 -13.62
C GLY A 183 -13.05 10.87 -13.25
N THR A 184 -12.12 10.08 -13.83
CA THR A 184 -11.95 8.66 -13.49
C THR A 184 -11.49 8.48 -12.05
N VAL A 185 -10.54 9.29 -11.56
CA VAL A 185 -10.09 9.26 -10.16
C VAL A 185 -11.27 9.53 -9.23
N LYS A 186 -12.01 10.60 -9.47
CA LYS A 186 -13.19 10.97 -8.64
C LYS A 186 -14.23 9.84 -8.60
N SER A 187 -14.56 9.26 -9.74
CA SER A 187 -15.53 8.17 -9.82
C SER A 187 -15.04 6.89 -9.14
N ARG A 188 -13.72 6.56 -9.27
CA ARG A 188 -13.11 5.42 -8.59
C ARG A 188 -13.12 5.60 -7.07
N LEU A 189 -12.84 6.80 -6.56
CA LEU A 189 -12.88 7.09 -5.12
C LEU A 189 -14.29 6.93 -4.55
N VAL A 190 -15.30 7.49 -5.21
CA VAL A 190 -16.69 7.36 -4.75
C VAL A 190 -17.10 5.89 -4.68
N ARG A 191 -16.87 5.13 -5.75
CA ARG A 191 -17.21 3.70 -5.79
C ARG A 191 -16.36 2.88 -4.82
N GLY A 192 -15.06 3.14 -4.75
CA GLY A 192 -14.15 2.43 -3.85
C GLY A 192 -14.50 2.61 -2.38
N ARG A 193 -14.82 3.85 -1.96
CA ARG A 193 -15.25 4.13 -0.59
C ARG A 193 -16.59 3.46 -0.25
N ALA A 194 -17.52 3.44 -1.20
CA ALA A 194 -18.81 2.75 -1.01
C ALA A 194 -18.60 1.24 -0.83
N LEU A 195 -17.75 0.61 -1.66
CA LEU A 195 -17.40 -0.81 -1.54
C LEU A 195 -16.70 -1.11 -0.21
N LEU A 196 -15.69 -0.34 0.14
CA LEU A 196 -14.94 -0.53 1.40
C LEU A 196 -15.88 -0.41 2.61
N LYS A 197 -16.79 0.57 2.61
CA LYS A 197 -17.78 0.75 3.65
C LYS A 197 -18.69 -0.48 3.77
N ALA A 198 -19.22 -0.97 2.66
CA ALA A 198 -20.09 -2.15 2.65
C ALA A 198 -19.40 -3.39 3.22
N ILE A 199 -18.14 -3.65 2.82
CA ILE A 199 -17.34 -4.78 3.33
C ILE A 199 -17.10 -4.63 4.84
N LEU A 200 -16.78 -3.43 5.33
CA LEU A 200 -16.59 -3.18 6.76
C LEU A 200 -17.87 -3.33 7.58
N GLU A 201 -19.02 -2.95 7.05
CA GLU A 201 -20.31 -3.13 7.70
C GLU A 201 -20.69 -4.60 7.78
N GLU A 202 -20.45 -5.37 6.72
CA GLU A 202 -20.69 -6.81 6.67
C GLU A 202 -19.80 -7.56 7.68
N SER A 203 -18.52 -7.27 7.75
CA SER A 203 -17.60 -7.87 8.72
C SER A 203 -17.97 -7.55 10.16
N ARG A 204 -18.43 -6.33 10.46
CA ARG A 204 -18.92 -5.97 11.80
C ARG A 204 -20.19 -6.75 12.18
N SER A 205 -21.06 -6.98 11.23
CA SER A 205 -22.31 -7.74 11.47
C SER A 205 -22.00 -9.22 11.73
N ALA A 206 -21.02 -9.78 11.02
CA ALA A 206 -20.55 -11.14 11.23
C ALA A 206 -19.90 -11.32 12.63
N ASP A 207 -19.05 -10.38 13.04
CA ASP A 207 -18.43 -10.40 14.38
C ASP A 207 -19.47 -10.28 15.51
N ALA A 208 -20.51 -9.47 15.30
CA ALA A 208 -21.60 -9.31 16.26
C ALA A 208 -22.53 -10.55 16.36
N ALA A 209 -22.61 -11.33 15.30
CA ALA A 209 -23.40 -12.56 15.24
C ALA A 209 -22.68 -13.79 15.83
N MET A 210 -21.37 -13.73 16.03
CA MET A 210 -20.64 -14.79 16.73
C MET A 210 -20.96 -14.74 18.23
N PRO A 211 -21.53 -15.81 18.84
CA PRO A 211 -21.75 -15.85 20.26
C PRO A 211 -20.38 -15.76 20.94
N ARG A 212 -20.20 -14.75 21.81
CA ARG A 212 -19.05 -14.68 22.70
C ARG A 212 -19.02 -16.01 23.47
N ARG A 213 -18.12 -16.92 23.11
CA ARG A 213 -17.84 -18.08 23.94
C ARG A 213 -17.43 -17.53 25.30
N ALA A 214 -18.35 -17.67 26.26
CA ALA A 214 -18.06 -17.43 27.66
C ALA A 214 -16.82 -18.26 27.99
N PHE A 215 -15.77 -17.58 28.41
CA PHE A 215 -14.62 -18.19 29.05
C PHE A 215 -15.15 -18.62 30.43
N GLU A 216 -15.82 -19.78 30.51
CA GLU A 216 -16.06 -20.48 31.77
C GLU A 216 -14.70 -20.99 32.23
N VAL A 217 -14.05 -20.17 33.04
CA VAL A 217 -12.98 -20.64 33.90
C VAL A 217 -13.61 -21.65 34.85
N SER A 218 -13.47 -22.92 34.53
CA SER A 218 -13.72 -24.01 35.47
C SER A 218 -12.70 -23.85 36.62
N LEU A 219 -13.10 -23.16 37.65
CA LEU A 219 -12.47 -23.25 38.93
C LEU A 219 -12.83 -24.65 39.47
N GLY A 220 -11.94 -25.61 39.18
CA GLY A 220 -12.02 -26.94 39.79
C GLY A 220 -11.95 -26.81 41.31
N GLU A 221 -13.04 -27.20 41.95
CA GLU A 221 -13.08 -27.59 43.34
C GLU A 221 -12.10 -28.74 43.57
N GLU A 222 -11.00 -28.45 44.20
CA GLU A 222 -10.27 -29.45 44.99
C GLU A 222 -10.26 -28.98 46.45
N ALA A 223 -11.29 -29.40 47.13
CA ALA A 223 -11.31 -29.48 48.60
C ALA A 223 -11.87 -30.82 48.98
N ARG A 224 -10.98 -31.80 49.21
CA ARG A 224 -11.08 -32.80 50.29
C ARG A 224 -9.94 -33.80 50.23
#